data_b02053910e724a59e779bace344aa00d
#
_entry.id   b02053910e724a59e779bace344aa00d
#
_cell.length_a   1.000
_cell.length_b   1.000
_cell.length_c   1.000
_cell.angle_alpha   90.00
_cell.angle_beta   90.00
_cell.angle_gamma   90.00
#
_symmetry.space_group_name_H-M   'P 1'
#
loop_
_entity.id
_entity.type
_entity.pdbx_description
1 polymer ?
#
loop_
_entity_poly.entity_id
_entity_poly.type
_entity_poly.pdbx_seq_one_letter_code
_entity_poly.pdbx_strand_id
1 'polypeptide(L)'
;MMTTSEPVLTAAQTEAVERAIDALWPKAVDLLQRMVATNSVNPLFPGIAREAVIGGETQVTGMLADFLSGFGLDSHAVAPDPERVNRVSVLKGAGGGRSLLINGHVDTVAPFKSELWSTGSPWNAEIRDGRLYGLGSTDMKSGLVSAALAAAALASAGIRLKGELQIHAVVGEETMSHAFGTSAVLDAGYVAEGGIVVEPTSQPVPLTVSPVGAGNFNLHIEVQGLASHGGNRGPSIRAGGGGMAVGVNAVEKAILVVQALQQLEQEWGTTKVHPAFPAGFFTLCPAVLHGDAGVPSVGYLADRATIGYLVWYPPQNTAAEIRAEIEAQVRRAAEMDPWLRQHPPVLRWDSNWPVSDTDPEHPLVRSLVRARADVLGAPPAGLADTAAFNACCDAAFIEQKGIPSVIFGPGDLRCAHSMNEFVNLSEVADAARILARSAARWCGVA
;
A
#
# COMPACT_ATOMS: atom_id res chain seq x y z
N MET A 1 33.62 -16.25 -12.05
CA MET A 1 32.85 -15.89 -10.84
C MET A 1 33.73 -15.01 -9.97
N MET A 2 33.65 -13.70 -10.12
CA MET A 2 34.30 -12.77 -9.20
C MET A 2 33.34 -12.57 -8.03
N THR A 3 33.64 -13.14 -6.87
CA THR A 3 33.03 -12.77 -5.61
C THR A 3 33.53 -11.37 -5.27
N THR A 4 32.90 -10.35 -5.82
CA THR A 4 33.07 -9.00 -5.30
C THR A 4 32.50 -9.01 -3.89
N SER A 5 33.36 -8.95 -2.87
CA SER A 5 32.92 -8.72 -1.51
C SER A 5 32.06 -7.46 -1.51
N GLU A 6 30.78 -7.58 -1.14
CA GLU A 6 29.90 -6.41 -1.05
C GLU A 6 30.55 -5.38 -0.12
N PRO A 7 30.56 -4.10 -0.48
CA PRO A 7 31.10 -3.05 0.36
C PRO A 7 30.29 -2.99 1.66
N VAL A 8 30.94 -3.24 2.76
CA VAL A 8 30.36 -3.30 4.10
C VAL A 8 30.99 -2.20 4.95
N LEU A 9 30.22 -1.60 5.84
CA LEU A 9 30.79 -0.73 6.88
C LEU A 9 31.81 -1.52 7.69
N THR A 10 32.95 -0.93 7.97
CA THR A 10 33.91 -1.48 8.94
C THR A 10 33.28 -1.51 10.34
N ALA A 11 33.84 -2.27 11.26
CA ALA A 11 33.35 -2.30 12.64
C ALA A 11 33.28 -0.89 13.28
N ALA A 12 34.33 -0.09 13.07
CA ALA A 12 34.37 1.28 13.57
C ALA A 12 33.32 2.21 12.92
N GLN A 13 33.07 2.06 11.62
CA GLN A 13 32.02 2.79 10.91
C GLN A 13 30.63 2.37 11.39
N THR A 14 30.42 1.06 11.55
CA THR A 14 29.17 0.53 12.10
C THR A 14 28.88 1.13 13.49
N GLU A 15 29.86 1.09 14.39
CA GLU A 15 29.74 1.67 15.71
C GLU A 15 29.48 3.19 15.68
N ALA A 16 30.10 3.93 14.74
CA ALA A 16 29.84 5.35 14.56
C ALA A 16 28.41 5.65 14.13
N VAL A 17 27.86 4.83 13.22
CA VAL A 17 26.46 4.93 12.77
C VAL A 17 25.51 4.58 13.91
N GLU A 18 25.77 3.53 14.70
CA GLU A 18 24.95 3.18 15.87
C GLU A 18 24.91 4.32 16.89
N ARG A 19 26.07 4.88 17.25
CA ARG A 19 26.14 6.04 18.15
C ARG A 19 25.39 7.26 17.59
N ALA A 20 25.44 7.49 16.29
CA ALA A 20 24.70 8.57 15.64
C ALA A 20 23.19 8.36 15.72
N ILE A 21 22.71 7.13 15.47
CA ILE A 21 21.30 6.76 15.63
C ILE A 21 20.83 7.01 17.06
N ASP A 22 21.58 6.50 18.05
CA ASP A 22 21.22 6.67 19.47
C ASP A 22 21.20 8.16 19.89
N ALA A 23 22.17 8.94 19.42
CA ALA A 23 22.22 10.39 19.70
C ALA A 23 21.08 11.18 19.03
N LEU A 24 20.63 10.75 17.86
CA LEU A 24 19.54 11.40 17.12
C LEU A 24 18.15 10.87 17.48
N TRP A 25 18.07 9.75 18.19
CA TRP A 25 16.82 9.08 18.54
C TRP A 25 15.78 10.00 19.18
N PRO A 26 16.10 10.85 20.20
CA PRO A 26 15.10 11.74 20.76
C PRO A 26 14.50 12.72 19.74
N LYS A 27 15.30 13.19 18.79
CA LYS A 27 14.83 14.09 17.71
C LYS A 27 13.96 13.35 16.71
N ALA A 28 14.27 12.08 16.40
CA ALA A 28 13.48 11.25 15.53
C ALA A 28 12.11 10.93 16.15
N VAL A 29 12.05 10.63 17.45
CA VAL A 29 10.79 10.43 18.18
C VAL A 29 9.94 11.70 18.18
N ASP A 30 10.53 12.87 18.45
CA ASP A 30 9.82 14.16 18.37
C ASP A 30 9.28 14.42 16.96
N LEU A 31 10.07 14.15 15.92
CA LEU A 31 9.62 14.27 14.54
C LEU A 31 8.42 13.37 14.27
N LEU A 32 8.48 12.08 14.65
CA LEU A 32 7.40 11.13 14.47
C LEU A 32 6.13 11.59 15.20
N GLN A 33 6.24 12.03 16.45
CA GLN A 33 5.10 12.54 17.21
C GLN A 33 4.45 13.74 16.50
N ARG A 34 5.23 14.71 16.02
CA ARG A 34 4.71 15.87 15.28
C ARG A 34 4.06 15.48 13.96
N MET A 35 4.65 14.54 13.21
CA MET A 35 4.07 14.02 11.95
C MET A 35 2.74 13.32 12.23
N VAL A 36 2.66 12.48 13.27
CA VAL A 36 1.41 11.78 13.64
C VAL A 36 0.36 12.73 14.20
N ALA A 37 0.78 13.75 14.96
CA ALA A 37 -0.12 14.78 15.48
C ALA A 37 -0.71 15.71 14.39
N THR A 38 -0.15 15.68 13.19
CA THR A 38 -0.65 16.45 12.05
C THR A 38 -1.70 15.65 11.29
N ASN A 39 -2.90 16.23 11.18
CA ASN A 39 -3.97 15.65 10.34
C ASN A 39 -3.57 15.75 8.85
N SER A 40 -3.10 14.65 8.30
CA SER A 40 -2.76 14.50 6.89
C SER A 40 -3.67 13.49 6.18
N VAL A 41 -4.93 13.44 6.57
CA VAL A 41 -5.94 12.65 5.83
C VAL A 41 -5.92 13.07 4.37
N ASN A 42 -5.89 12.09 3.48
CA ASN A 42 -5.87 12.36 2.05
C ASN A 42 -7.11 13.17 1.63
N PRO A 43 -6.95 14.34 0.99
CA PRO A 43 -8.07 15.22 0.65
C PRO A 43 -9.00 14.65 -0.43
N LEU A 44 -8.64 13.54 -1.07
CA LEU A 44 -9.48 12.82 -2.04
C LEU A 44 -10.17 11.60 -1.40
N PHE A 45 -9.99 11.38 -0.09
CA PHE A 45 -10.63 10.25 0.58
C PHE A 45 -12.15 10.43 0.57
N PRO A 46 -12.94 9.38 0.22
CA PRO A 46 -14.40 9.47 0.14
C PRO A 46 -15.03 9.98 1.43
N GLY A 47 -15.92 10.97 1.30
CA GLY A 47 -16.65 11.55 2.44
C GLY A 47 -15.88 12.59 3.25
N ILE A 48 -14.64 12.94 2.86
CA ILE A 48 -13.85 14.00 3.48
C ILE A 48 -14.05 15.33 2.74
N ALA A 49 -14.31 16.40 3.49
CA ALA A 49 -14.29 17.75 2.95
C ALA A 49 -12.81 18.18 2.74
N ARG A 50 -12.42 18.41 1.48
CA ARG A 50 -11.04 18.76 1.10
C ARG A 50 -10.49 19.90 1.96
N GLU A 51 -11.30 20.93 2.18
CA GLU A 51 -10.92 22.15 2.92
C GLU A 51 -10.56 21.89 4.38
N ALA A 52 -11.03 20.77 4.94
CA ALA A 52 -10.77 20.41 6.34
C ALA A 52 -9.40 19.76 6.55
N VAL A 53 -8.76 19.24 5.47
CA VAL A 53 -7.54 18.44 5.57
C VAL A 53 -6.41 18.89 4.65
N ILE A 54 -6.74 19.71 3.63
CA ILE A 54 -5.74 20.19 2.67
C ILE A 54 -4.60 20.94 3.36
N GLY A 55 -3.35 20.72 2.92
CA GLY A 55 -2.15 21.29 3.53
C GLY A 55 -1.51 20.41 4.60
N GLY A 56 -2.25 19.44 5.17
CA GLY A 56 -1.70 18.52 6.17
C GLY A 56 -0.57 17.64 5.60
N GLU A 57 -0.74 17.08 4.41
CA GLU A 57 0.30 16.33 3.69
C GLU A 57 1.56 17.20 3.48
N THR A 58 1.37 18.43 2.96
CA THR A 58 2.46 19.39 2.71
C THR A 58 3.22 19.76 4.00
N GLN A 59 2.48 19.90 5.11
CA GLN A 59 3.11 20.17 6.41
C GLN A 59 3.98 18.99 6.87
N VAL A 60 3.50 17.75 6.70
CA VAL A 60 4.24 16.55 7.12
C VAL A 60 5.48 16.33 6.23
N THR A 61 5.37 16.47 4.89
CA THR A 61 6.54 16.37 4.00
C THR A 61 7.57 17.45 4.30
N GLY A 62 7.12 18.67 4.65
CA GLY A 62 7.97 19.79 5.08
C GLY A 62 8.75 19.48 6.36
N MET A 63 8.11 18.93 7.38
CA MET A 63 8.77 18.54 8.64
C MET A 63 9.93 17.55 8.40
N LEU A 64 9.71 16.56 7.54
CA LEU A 64 10.74 15.56 7.18
C LEU A 64 11.90 16.21 6.43
N ALA A 65 11.60 17.07 5.46
CA ALA A 65 12.61 17.79 4.67
C ALA A 65 13.44 18.72 5.55
N ASP A 66 12.82 19.45 6.47
CA ASP A 66 13.51 20.34 7.43
C ASP A 66 14.44 19.54 8.36
N PHE A 67 13.99 18.39 8.84
CA PHE A 67 14.84 17.49 9.63
C PHE A 67 16.07 17.07 8.85
N LEU A 68 15.89 16.58 7.62
CA LEU A 68 16.99 16.07 6.77
C LEU A 68 17.94 17.16 6.31
N SER A 69 17.45 18.38 6.05
CA SER A 69 18.29 19.51 5.66
C SER A 69 19.29 19.91 6.76
N GLY A 70 18.93 19.68 8.01
CA GLY A 70 19.82 19.86 9.16
C GLY A 70 21.05 18.95 9.17
N PHE A 71 21.07 17.92 8.31
CA PHE A 71 22.19 16.97 8.14
C PHE A 71 22.82 17.05 6.74
N GLY A 72 22.52 18.10 5.98
CA GLY A 72 23.15 18.38 4.68
C GLY A 72 22.53 17.64 3.50
N LEU A 73 21.31 17.12 3.61
CA LEU A 73 20.55 16.63 2.47
C LEU A 73 19.89 17.81 1.72
N ASP A 74 20.04 17.85 0.41
CA ASP A 74 19.37 18.84 -0.45
C ASP A 74 17.89 18.44 -0.60
N SER A 75 16.95 19.32 -0.27
CA SER A 75 15.51 19.06 -0.39
C SER A 75 14.91 19.75 -1.61
N HIS A 76 14.15 18.99 -2.40
CA HIS A 76 13.46 19.42 -3.60
C HIS A 76 11.95 19.21 -3.47
N ALA A 77 11.17 20.14 -4.02
CA ALA A 77 9.71 20.04 -4.07
C ALA A 77 9.24 19.53 -5.44
N VAL A 78 8.28 18.61 -5.44
CA VAL A 78 7.55 18.16 -6.63
C VAL A 78 6.06 18.27 -6.31
N ALA A 79 5.35 19.17 -6.99
CA ALA A 79 3.97 19.49 -6.66
C ALA A 79 3.11 19.66 -7.91
N PRO A 80 2.58 18.57 -8.49
CA PRO A 80 1.55 18.68 -9.54
C PRO A 80 0.30 19.40 -9.05
N ASP A 81 -0.09 19.18 -7.80
CA ASP A 81 -1.04 20.01 -7.06
C ASP A 81 -0.24 20.91 -6.10
N PRO A 82 -0.29 22.25 -6.25
CA PRO A 82 0.50 23.17 -5.42
C PRO A 82 0.17 23.13 -3.93
N GLU A 83 -0.97 22.58 -3.54
CA GLU A 83 -1.38 22.41 -2.14
C GLU A 83 -0.95 21.06 -1.57
N ARG A 84 -0.45 20.13 -2.41
CA ARG A 84 -0.03 18.76 -2.07
C ARG A 84 1.42 18.52 -2.50
N VAL A 85 2.36 18.92 -1.67
CA VAL A 85 3.78 18.98 -2.04
C VAL A 85 4.51 17.73 -1.61
N ASN A 86 5.05 16.98 -2.56
CA ASN A 86 6.05 15.95 -2.30
C ASN A 86 7.40 16.58 -2.00
N ARG A 87 8.21 15.91 -1.19
CA ARG A 87 9.59 16.30 -0.91
C ARG A 87 10.55 15.16 -1.22
N VAL A 88 11.60 15.49 -1.95
CA VAL A 88 12.73 14.59 -2.20
C VAL A 88 13.96 15.18 -1.52
N SER A 89 14.52 14.45 -0.56
CA SER A 89 15.76 14.84 0.13
C SER A 89 16.90 13.96 -0.33
N VAL A 90 17.99 14.57 -0.81
CA VAL A 90 19.08 13.90 -1.50
C VAL A 90 20.37 13.99 -0.71
N LEU A 91 20.94 12.85 -0.32
CA LEU A 91 22.31 12.71 0.16
C LEU A 91 23.20 12.33 -1.02
N LYS A 92 24.01 13.29 -1.47
CA LYS A 92 24.88 13.11 -2.65
C LYS A 92 25.96 12.07 -2.42
N GLY A 93 26.10 11.16 -3.39
CA GLY A 93 27.18 10.18 -3.43
C GLY A 93 28.52 10.76 -3.86
N ALA A 94 29.60 10.05 -3.56
CA ALA A 94 30.95 10.39 -4.02
C ALA A 94 31.21 9.99 -5.49
N GLY A 95 30.31 9.21 -6.08
CA GLY A 95 30.40 8.65 -7.43
C GLY A 95 30.90 7.20 -7.45
N GLY A 96 30.50 6.45 -8.48
CA GLY A 96 30.93 5.07 -8.70
C GLY A 96 30.21 4.00 -7.88
N GLY A 97 29.09 4.33 -7.24
CA GLY A 97 28.19 3.39 -6.57
C GLY A 97 26.77 3.43 -7.14
N ARG A 98 25.95 2.45 -6.78
CA ARG A 98 24.53 2.39 -7.16
C ARG A 98 23.71 3.38 -6.34
N SER A 99 22.77 4.04 -6.99
CA SER A 99 21.82 4.92 -6.31
C SER A 99 20.68 4.14 -5.65
N LEU A 100 20.13 4.72 -4.58
CA LEU A 100 19.01 4.14 -3.81
C LEU A 100 17.96 5.23 -3.55
N LEU A 101 16.70 4.95 -3.84
CA LEU A 101 15.58 5.72 -3.30
C LEU A 101 14.91 4.96 -2.16
N ILE A 102 14.50 5.69 -1.12
CA ILE A 102 13.62 5.19 -0.06
C ILE A 102 12.36 6.03 -0.11
N ASN A 103 11.24 5.39 -0.39
CA ASN A 103 9.95 6.02 -0.64
C ASN A 103 8.97 5.71 0.48
N GLY A 104 8.11 6.68 0.81
CA GLY A 104 6.98 6.49 1.70
C GLY A 104 5.99 7.64 1.63
N HIS A 105 4.71 7.33 1.88
CA HIS A 105 3.65 8.31 1.86
C HIS A 105 3.44 8.97 3.22
N VAL A 106 2.86 10.17 3.20
CA VAL A 106 2.55 10.96 4.40
C VAL A 106 1.06 11.10 4.65
N ASP A 107 0.24 10.80 3.65
CA ASP A 107 -1.20 10.83 3.79
C ASP A 107 -1.70 9.63 4.61
N THR A 108 -2.92 9.74 5.10
CA THR A 108 -3.62 8.68 5.83
C THR A 108 -5.04 8.53 5.31
N VAL A 109 -5.64 7.38 5.59
CA VAL A 109 -7.09 7.19 5.46
C VAL A 109 -7.85 8.12 6.40
N ALA A 110 -9.16 8.25 6.22
CA ALA A 110 -10.03 8.89 7.20
C ALA A 110 -10.08 8.06 8.50
N PRO A 111 -10.06 8.69 9.68
CA PRO A 111 -10.10 7.97 10.95
C PRO A 111 -11.45 7.28 11.13
N PHE A 112 -11.41 6.01 11.51
CA PHE A 112 -12.60 5.26 11.86
C PHE A 112 -12.97 5.53 13.33
N LYS A 113 -14.22 5.92 13.61
CA LYS A 113 -14.78 6.14 14.96
C LYS A 113 -13.82 6.96 15.85
N SER A 114 -13.49 8.17 15.43
CA SER A 114 -12.53 9.05 16.10
C SER A 114 -12.85 9.26 17.59
N GLU A 115 -14.12 9.21 17.97
CA GLU A 115 -14.61 9.38 19.34
C GLU A 115 -14.30 8.18 20.27
N LEU A 116 -13.91 7.04 19.72
CA LEU A 116 -13.61 5.82 20.48
C LEU A 116 -12.10 5.57 20.65
N TRP A 117 -11.26 6.48 20.18
CA TRP A 117 -9.81 6.33 20.36
C TRP A 117 -9.42 6.44 21.83
N SER A 118 -8.65 5.45 22.33
CA SER A 118 -8.20 5.39 23.72
C SER A 118 -7.30 6.55 24.14
N THR A 119 -6.71 7.23 23.16
CA THR A 119 -5.90 8.45 23.32
C THR A 119 -6.73 9.73 23.27
N GLY A 120 -8.05 9.63 23.11
CA GLY A 120 -8.97 10.76 22.98
C GLY A 120 -9.02 11.38 21.58
N SER A 121 -8.06 11.08 20.70
CA SER A 121 -8.00 11.56 19.32
C SER A 121 -7.07 10.70 18.47
N PRO A 122 -7.35 10.51 17.16
CA PRO A 122 -6.44 9.87 16.20
C PRO A 122 -5.07 10.58 16.09
N TRP A 123 -5.01 11.87 16.41
CA TRP A 123 -3.81 12.72 16.27
C TRP A 123 -3.18 13.12 17.61
N ASN A 124 -3.46 12.40 18.71
CA ASN A 124 -2.86 12.74 20.01
C ASN A 124 -1.38 12.36 20.10
N ALA A 125 -0.91 11.43 19.25
CA ALA A 125 0.49 10.99 19.19
C ALA A 125 1.07 10.60 20.56
N GLU A 126 0.25 9.91 21.38
CA GLU A 126 0.62 9.52 22.74
C GLU A 126 1.67 8.40 22.73
N ILE A 127 2.72 8.57 23.51
CA ILE A 127 3.67 7.49 23.77
C ILE A 127 3.30 6.81 25.09
N ARG A 128 3.03 5.50 25.02
CA ARG A 128 2.73 4.67 26.17
C ARG A 128 3.32 3.27 25.98
N ASP A 129 4.00 2.73 26.99
CA ASP A 129 4.59 1.40 27.01
C ASP A 129 5.50 1.11 25.80
N GLY A 130 6.32 2.08 25.39
CA GLY A 130 7.24 1.96 24.25
C GLY A 130 6.57 1.99 22.86
N ARG A 131 5.28 2.36 22.81
CA ARG A 131 4.50 2.50 21.59
C ARG A 131 4.07 3.94 21.38
N LEU A 132 4.06 4.38 20.13
CA LEU A 132 3.44 5.63 19.72
C LEU A 132 2.10 5.34 19.08
N TYR A 133 1.03 5.88 19.65
CA TYR A 133 -0.34 5.72 19.20
C TYR A 133 -0.80 6.91 18.36
N GLY A 134 -1.44 6.65 17.24
CA GLY A 134 -2.04 7.66 16.38
C GLY A 134 -2.17 7.17 14.94
N LEU A 135 -3.09 7.75 14.20
CA LEU A 135 -3.33 7.42 12.79
C LEU A 135 -2.12 7.78 11.93
N GLY A 136 -1.67 6.86 11.09
CA GLY A 136 -0.45 7.01 10.30
C GLY A 136 0.83 6.70 11.08
N SER A 137 0.74 6.24 12.35
CA SER A 137 1.93 5.84 13.11
C SER A 137 2.56 4.56 12.57
N THR A 138 1.75 3.58 12.20
CA THR A 138 2.16 2.36 11.51
C THR A 138 2.24 2.58 10.00
N ASP A 139 1.24 3.20 9.43
CA ASP A 139 1.03 3.34 7.99
C ASP A 139 1.08 4.82 7.57
N MET A 140 2.26 5.34 7.09
CA MET A 140 3.60 4.73 7.17
C MET A 140 4.64 5.76 7.64
N LYS A 141 4.20 6.77 8.46
CA LYS A 141 5.06 7.87 8.92
C LYS A 141 6.29 7.38 9.71
N SER A 142 6.14 6.26 10.46
CA SER A 142 7.26 5.65 11.18
C SER A 142 8.34 5.09 10.24
N GLY A 143 7.95 4.54 9.11
CA GLY A 143 8.87 4.10 8.06
C GLY A 143 9.68 5.28 7.50
N LEU A 144 9.02 6.39 7.18
CA LEU A 144 9.69 7.61 6.73
C LEU A 144 10.66 8.17 7.78
N VAL A 145 10.29 8.15 9.06
CA VAL A 145 11.18 8.60 10.14
C VAL A 145 12.38 7.65 10.29
N SER A 146 12.18 6.34 10.14
CA SER A 146 13.29 5.37 10.13
C SER A 146 14.26 5.64 8.99
N ALA A 147 13.76 5.93 7.80
CA ALA A 147 14.56 6.29 6.62
C ALA A 147 15.32 7.61 6.84
N ALA A 148 14.66 8.61 7.38
CA ALA A 148 15.28 9.90 7.69
C ALA A 148 16.36 9.76 8.76
N LEU A 149 16.12 9.00 9.83
CA LEU A 149 17.10 8.73 10.88
C LEU A 149 18.32 7.98 10.32
N ALA A 150 18.11 6.99 9.43
CA ALA A 150 19.19 6.26 8.78
C ALA A 150 20.09 7.19 7.95
N ALA A 151 19.49 8.04 7.11
CA ALA A 151 20.22 8.99 6.27
C ALA A 151 20.96 10.04 7.11
N ALA A 152 20.30 10.60 8.13
CA ALA A 152 20.90 11.56 9.06
C ALA A 152 22.06 10.95 9.86
N ALA A 153 21.93 9.69 10.29
CA ALA A 153 22.98 8.99 11.03
C ALA A 153 24.21 8.70 10.14
N LEU A 154 24.03 8.27 8.89
CA LEU A 154 25.13 8.11 7.93
C LEU A 154 25.88 9.43 7.74
N ALA A 155 25.14 10.52 7.50
CA ALA A 155 25.76 11.85 7.33
C ALA A 155 26.50 12.30 8.60
N SER A 156 25.89 12.17 9.79
CA SER A 156 26.48 12.57 11.09
C SER A 156 27.70 11.74 11.46
N ALA A 157 27.72 10.44 11.08
CA ALA A 157 28.86 9.57 11.29
C ALA A 157 29.99 9.80 10.27
N GLY A 158 29.84 10.74 9.34
CA GLY A 158 30.81 11.03 8.27
C GLY A 158 30.94 9.90 7.23
N ILE A 159 29.94 9.05 7.11
CA ILE A 159 29.92 7.98 6.11
C ILE A 159 29.56 8.57 4.76
N ARG A 160 30.51 8.54 3.84
CA ARG A 160 30.30 8.95 2.45
C ARG A 160 29.93 7.74 1.61
N LEU A 161 28.68 7.71 1.12
CA LEU A 161 28.24 6.70 0.17
C LEU A 161 28.86 6.98 -1.23
N LYS A 162 29.11 5.94 -2.00
CA LYS A 162 29.50 6.11 -3.42
C LYS A 162 28.31 6.46 -4.29
N GLY A 163 27.18 5.73 -4.13
CA GLY A 163 25.91 6.04 -4.78
C GLY A 163 25.14 7.11 -4.04
N GLU A 164 24.21 7.75 -4.72
CA GLU A 164 23.27 8.72 -4.14
C GLU A 164 22.18 8.01 -3.34
N LEU A 165 21.77 8.61 -2.21
CA LEU A 165 20.63 8.17 -1.43
C LEU A 165 19.54 9.26 -1.46
N GLN A 166 18.34 8.90 -1.90
CA GLN A 166 17.18 9.77 -1.97
C GLN A 166 16.13 9.32 -0.96
N ILE A 167 15.51 10.24 -0.23
CA ILE A 167 14.34 10.00 0.63
C ILE A 167 13.16 10.71 0.00
N HIS A 168 12.16 9.95 -0.44
CA HIS A 168 10.94 10.45 -1.05
C HIS A 168 9.81 10.44 -0.02
N ALA A 169 9.33 11.61 0.38
CA ALA A 169 8.11 11.78 1.16
C ALA A 169 7.00 12.21 0.20
N VAL A 170 6.07 11.31 -0.08
CA VAL A 170 5.07 11.50 -1.12
C VAL A 170 3.65 11.62 -0.55
N VAL A 171 2.73 12.14 -1.38
CA VAL A 171 1.31 12.30 -1.08
C VAL A 171 0.49 11.35 -1.95
N GLY A 172 -0.74 11.05 -1.53
CA GLY A 172 -1.75 10.48 -2.45
C GLY A 172 -1.76 8.97 -2.57
N GLU A 173 -1.04 8.25 -1.75
CA GLU A 173 -1.01 6.78 -1.78
C GLU A 173 -2.37 6.19 -1.42
N GLU A 174 -2.95 6.56 -0.30
CA GLU A 174 -4.17 6.01 0.31
C GLU A 174 -5.45 6.12 -0.55
N THR A 175 -5.40 6.91 -1.60
CA THR A 175 -6.51 7.06 -2.57
C THR A 175 -6.10 6.73 -4.00
N MET A 176 -4.96 6.05 -4.19
CA MET A 176 -4.40 5.73 -5.51
C MET A 176 -4.13 6.96 -6.39
N SER A 177 -3.85 8.09 -5.76
CA SER A 177 -3.59 9.34 -6.46
C SER A 177 -2.11 9.50 -6.82
N HIS A 178 -1.46 8.43 -7.29
CA HIS A 178 -0.02 8.35 -7.58
C HIS A 178 0.47 9.38 -8.58
N ALA A 179 -0.41 9.86 -9.46
CA ALA A 179 -0.11 10.97 -10.38
C ALA A 179 0.23 12.28 -9.66
N PHE A 180 -0.14 12.41 -8.38
CA PHE A 180 0.26 13.52 -7.51
C PHE A 180 1.43 13.16 -6.59
N GLY A 181 1.68 11.87 -6.36
CA GLY A 181 2.68 11.32 -5.44
C GLY A 181 3.87 10.68 -6.13
N THR A 182 4.08 9.39 -5.86
CA THR A 182 5.24 8.61 -6.31
C THR A 182 5.48 8.69 -7.81
N SER A 183 4.44 8.53 -8.64
CA SER A 183 4.60 8.63 -10.11
C SER A 183 5.09 10.02 -10.53
N ALA A 184 4.56 11.09 -9.92
CA ALA A 184 4.99 12.45 -10.24
C ALA A 184 6.46 12.70 -9.87
N VAL A 185 6.90 12.16 -8.73
CA VAL A 185 8.31 12.28 -8.29
C VAL A 185 9.24 11.54 -9.23
N LEU A 186 8.88 10.32 -9.66
CA LEU A 186 9.64 9.55 -10.63
C LEU A 186 9.66 10.21 -12.01
N ASP A 187 8.53 10.77 -12.44
CA ASP A 187 8.43 11.51 -13.74
C ASP A 187 9.20 12.83 -13.74
N ALA A 188 9.40 13.43 -12.56
CA ALA A 188 10.28 14.60 -12.40
C ALA A 188 11.78 14.23 -12.45
N GLY A 189 12.13 12.95 -12.61
CA GLY A 189 13.50 12.49 -12.78
C GLY A 189 14.18 12.02 -11.49
N TYR A 190 13.50 11.98 -10.36
CA TYR A 190 14.03 11.42 -9.12
C TYR A 190 13.93 9.89 -9.16
N VAL A 191 14.85 9.26 -9.86
CA VAL A 191 14.95 7.81 -10.06
C VAL A 191 16.25 7.28 -9.48
N ALA A 192 16.31 5.97 -9.20
CA ALA A 192 17.49 5.30 -8.68
C ALA A 192 17.66 3.90 -9.28
N GLU A 193 18.77 3.22 -8.98
CA GLU A 193 19.02 1.84 -9.42
C GLU A 193 18.36 0.79 -8.52
N GLY A 194 17.80 1.22 -7.39
CA GLY A 194 16.99 0.39 -6.49
C GLY A 194 16.09 1.23 -5.61
N GLY A 195 14.96 0.66 -5.17
CA GLY A 195 13.95 1.30 -4.34
C GLY A 195 13.61 0.49 -3.08
N ILE A 196 13.39 1.18 -1.97
CA ILE A 196 12.80 0.61 -0.76
C ILE A 196 11.56 1.42 -0.44
N VAL A 197 10.40 0.76 -0.28
CA VAL A 197 9.16 1.39 0.18
C VAL A 197 8.96 1.04 1.64
N VAL A 198 8.85 2.06 2.51
CA VAL A 198 8.94 1.86 3.96
C VAL A 198 7.59 1.59 4.63
N GLU A 199 6.79 0.71 4.01
CA GLU A 199 5.52 0.18 4.53
C GLU A 199 5.70 -0.75 5.73
N PRO A 200 4.66 -0.93 6.58
CA PRO A 200 4.72 -1.79 7.75
C PRO A 200 4.82 -3.27 7.37
N THR A 201 5.98 -3.89 7.63
CA THR A 201 6.25 -5.28 7.25
C THR A 201 6.51 -6.21 8.44
N SER A 202 6.05 -5.89 9.65
CA SER A 202 6.30 -6.73 10.84
C SER A 202 5.39 -7.97 10.89
N GLN A 203 5.31 -8.71 9.76
CA GLN A 203 4.64 -9.99 9.59
C GLN A 203 5.42 -10.88 8.60
N PRO A 204 5.63 -12.16 8.90
CA PRO A 204 5.26 -12.93 10.11
C PRO A 204 6.17 -12.64 11.32
N VAL A 205 7.26 -11.92 11.13
CA VAL A 205 8.20 -11.50 12.18
C VAL A 205 8.47 -10.00 12.07
N PRO A 206 8.96 -9.34 13.12
CA PRO A 206 9.31 -7.93 13.08
C PRO A 206 10.25 -7.61 11.91
N LEU A 207 9.94 -6.54 11.16
CA LEU A 207 10.78 -6.03 10.08
C LEU A 207 11.11 -7.10 9.02
N THR A 208 10.09 -7.82 8.55
CA THR A 208 10.22 -8.78 7.45
C THR A 208 10.60 -8.05 6.14
N VAL A 209 11.46 -8.65 5.34
CA VAL A 209 11.80 -8.14 4.01
C VAL A 209 10.79 -8.68 3.00
N SER A 210 10.08 -7.80 2.30
CA SER A 210 9.01 -8.19 1.39
C SER A 210 9.29 -7.72 -0.04
N PRO A 211 9.82 -8.60 -0.90
CA PRO A 211 10.14 -8.25 -2.28
C PRO A 211 8.95 -8.36 -3.25
N VAL A 212 7.80 -8.87 -2.76
CA VAL A 212 6.65 -9.21 -3.59
C VAL A 212 5.37 -8.64 -2.98
N GLY A 213 4.56 -7.95 -3.78
CA GLY A 213 3.24 -7.44 -3.41
C GLY A 213 2.16 -7.87 -4.40
N ALA A 214 0.94 -8.12 -3.92
CA ALA A 214 -0.20 -8.51 -4.75
C ALA A 214 -0.72 -7.34 -5.58
N GLY A 215 -1.35 -7.65 -6.73
CA GLY A 215 -2.16 -6.68 -7.44
C GLY A 215 -3.57 -6.61 -6.87
N ASN A 216 -4.18 -5.43 -7.01
CA ASN A 216 -5.52 -5.18 -6.53
C ASN A 216 -6.29 -4.25 -7.48
N PHE A 217 -7.58 -4.46 -7.61
CA PHE A 217 -8.48 -3.48 -8.22
C PHE A 217 -9.92 -3.66 -7.71
N ASN A 218 -10.73 -2.62 -7.89
CA ASN A 218 -12.15 -2.64 -7.63
C ASN A 218 -12.92 -2.94 -8.91
N LEU A 219 -13.99 -3.71 -8.78
CA LEU A 219 -14.92 -3.99 -9.86
C LEU A 219 -16.32 -3.62 -9.41
N HIS A 220 -17.01 -2.82 -10.22
CA HIS A 220 -18.43 -2.52 -10.09
C HIS A 220 -19.20 -3.18 -11.22
N ILE A 221 -20.24 -3.94 -10.88
CA ILE A 221 -21.10 -4.63 -11.84
C ILE A 221 -22.51 -4.06 -11.73
N GLU A 222 -23.02 -3.49 -12.80
CA GLU A 222 -24.40 -3.04 -12.90
C GLU A 222 -25.24 -4.12 -13.57
N VAL A 223 -26.38 -4.45 -12.95
CA VAL A 223 -27.33 -5.46 -13.45
C VAL A 223 -28.68 -4.80 -13.60
N GLN A 224 -29.21 -4.85 -14.81
CA GLN A 224 -30.52 -4.31 -15.17
C GLN A 224 -31.63 -5.30 -14.89
N GLY A 225 -32.78 -4.82 -14.41
CA GLY A 225 -34.04 -5.52 -14.32
C GLY A 225 -35.17 -4.72 -15.02
N LEU A 226 -36.39 -5.00 -14.60
CA LEU A 226 -37.60 -4.28 -15.02
C LEU A 226 -38.50 -4.08 -13.80
N ALA A 227 -38.66 -2.80 -13.39
CA ALA A 227 -39.48 -2.47 -12.23
C ALA A 227 -40.94 -2.91 -12.41
N SER A 228 -41.51 -3.41 -11.31
CA SER A 228 -42.94 -3.77 -11.27
C SER A 228 -43.41 -3.83 -9.81
N HIS A 229 -44.70 -3.81 -9.60
CA HIS A 229 -45.28 -4.05 -8.28
C HIS A 229 -44.88 -5.44 -7.74
N GLY A 230 -44.52 -5.57 -6.48
CA GLY A 230 -44.06 -6.83 -5.86
C GLY A 230 -45.07 -7.99 -6.02
N GLY A 231 -46.38 -7.69 -6.07
CA GLY A 231 -47.43 -8.66 -6.37
C GLY A 231 -47.32 -9.31 -7.76
N ASN A 232 -46.58 -8.71 -8.69
CA ASN A 232 -46.35 -9.26 -10.01
C ASN A 232 -45.24 -10.33 -10.04
N ARG A 233 -44.65 -10.62 -8.89
CA ARG A 233 -43.62 -11.68 -8.77
C ARG A 233 -44.10 -13.04 -9.28
N GLY A 234 -45.31 -13.44 -8.92
CA GLY A 234 -45.94 -14.67 -9.42
C GLY A 234 -46.10 -14.69 -10.94
N PRO A 235 -46.80 -13.71 -11.52
CA PRO A 235 -46.95 -13.59 -12.98
C PRO A 235 -45.65 -13.52 -13.75
N SER A 236 -44.58 -12.92 -13.20
CA SER A 236 -43.29 -12.78 -13.88
C SER A 236 -42.48 -14.06 -14.00
N ILE A 237 -42.70 -15.06 -13.12
CA ILE A 237 -41.91 -16.31 -13.03
C ILE A 237 -42.71 -17.59 -13.31
N ARG A 238 -44.05 -17.52 -13.33
CA ARG A 238 -44.90 -18.70 -13.47
C ARG A 238 -45.39 -18.87 -14.91
N ALA A 239 -45.56 -20.12 -15.31
CA ALA A 239 -46.15 -20.44 -16.61
C ALA A 239 -47.57 -19.85 -16.72
N GLY A 240 -47.88 -19.22 -17.86
CA GLY A 240 -49.15 -18.54 -18.10
C GLY A 240 -49.28 -17.13 -17.50
N GLY A 241 -48.22 -16.58 -16.84
CA GLY A 241 -48.20 -15.25 -16.21
C GLY A 241 -47.55 -14.23 -17.11
N GLY A 242 -47.44 -13.91 -18.10
CA GLY A 242 -46.80 -12.85 -18.93
C GLY A 242 -45.27 -12.78 -18.87
N GLY A 243 -44.63 -13.44 -17.93
CA GLY A 243 -43.19 -13.60 -17.87
C GLY A 243 -42.40 -12.30 -17.67
N MET A 244 -41.24 -12.16 -18.31
CA MET A 244 -40.32 -11.02 -18.16
C MET A 244 -40.92 -9.67 -18.61
N ALA A 245 -41.95 -9.68 -19.45
CA ALA A 245 -42.66 -8.45 -19.82
C ALA A 245 -43.44 -7.81 -18.65
N VAL A 246 -43.75 -8.58 -17.60
CA VAL A 246 -44.46 -8.12 -16.40
C VAL A 246 -43.50 -7.49 -15.37
N GLY A 247 -42.27 -7.96 -15.31
CA GLY A 247 -41.24 -7.47 -14.41
C GLY A 247 -40.09 -8.44 -14.27
N VAL A 248 -38.90 -7.92 -13.98
CA VAL A 248 -37.68 -8.71 -13.74
C VAL A 248 -36.93 -8.10 -12.56
N ASN A 249 -36.70 -8.91 -11.54
CA ASN A 249 -35.99 -8.47 -10.35
C ASN A 249 -34.48 -8.46 -10.56
N ALA A 250 -33.87 -7.27 -10.64
CA ALA A 250 -32.44 -7.07 -10.81
C ALA A 250 -31.61 -7.71 -9.69
N VAL A 251 -32.11 -7.73 -8.44
CA VAL A 251 -31.43 -8.37 -7.30
C VAL A 251 -31.25 -9.86 -7.53
N GLU A 252 -32.28 -10.54 -8.04
CA GLU A 252 -32.17 -11.97 -8.35
C GLU A 252 -31.18 -12.23 -9.50
N LYS A 253 -31.12 -11.32 -10.48
CA LYS A 253 -30.16 -11.42 -11.58
C LYS A 253 -28.74 -11.15 -11.09
N ALA A 254 -28.56 -10.21 -10.16
CA ALA A 254 -27.27 -9.95 -9.53
C ALA A 254 -26.78 -11.16 -8.70
N ILE A 255 -27.66 -11.86 -8.00
CA ILE A 255 -27.31 -13.10 -7.28
C ILE A 255 -26.74 -14.17 -8.21
N LEU A 256 -27.26 -14.31 -9.45
CA LEU A 256 -26.70 -15.25 -10.41
C LEU A 256 -25.26 -14.89 -10.80
N VAL A 257 -24.96 -13.59 -10.95
CA VAL A 257 -23.61 -13.09 -11.22
C VAL A 257 -22.68 -13.35 -10.04
N VAL A 258 -23.15 -13.07 -8.81
CA VAL A 258 -22.38 -13.35 -7.58
C VAL A 258 -22.04 -14.84 -7.48
N GLN A 259 -23.01 -15.72 -7.70
CA GLN A 259 -22.80 -17.17 -7.66
C GLN A 259 -21.77 -17.64 -8.70
N ALA A 260 -21.80 -17.07 -9.90
CA ALA A 260 -20.82 -17.38 -10.95
C ALA A 260 -19.41 -16.94 -10.58
N LEU A 261 -19.27 -15.77 -9.97
CA LEU A 261 -17.96 -15.27 -9.51
C LEU A 261 -17.43 -16.01 -8.28
N GLN A 262 -18.32 -16.46 -7.37
CA GLN A 262 -17.94 -17.36 -6.27
C GLN A 262 -17.41 -18.72 -6.80
N GLN A 263 -17.96 -19.21 -7.89
CA GLN A 263 -17.45 -20.41 -8.56
C GLN A 263 -16.06 -20.20 -9.13
N LEU A 264 -15.81 -19.06 -9.79
CA LEU A 264 -14.49 -18.66 -10.28
C LEU A 264 -13.49 -18.52 -9.13
N GLU A 265 -13.89 -17.91 -8.01
CA GLU A 265 -13.03 -17.78 -6.81
C GLU A 265 -12.62 -19.15 -6.25
N GLN A 266 -13.51 -20.15 -6.25
CA GLN A 266 -13.16 -21.52 -5.86
C GLN A 266 -12.10 -22.13 -6.79
N GLU A 267 -12.19 -21.90 -8.11
CA GLU A 267 -11.18 -22.30 -9.07
C GLU A 267 -9.85 -21.60 -8.83
N TRP A 268 -9.90 -20.31 -8.44
CA TRP A 268 -8.71 -19.53 -8.07
C TRP A 268 -7.97 -20.11 -6.86
N GLY A 269 -8.67 -20.74 -5.93
CA GLY A 269 -8.06 -21.40 -4.78
C GLY A 269 -7.01 -22.46 -5.14
N THR A 270 -7.03 -22.98 -6.39
CA THR A 270 -6.07 -23.95 -6.91
C THR A 270 -5.22 -23.42 -8.06
N THR A 271 -5.66 -22.40 -8.76
CA THR A 271 -5.00 -21.87 -9.97
C THR A 271 -4.27 -20.57 -9.76
N LYS A 272 -4.69 -19.78 -8.79
CA LYS A 272 -4.05 -18.50 -8.42
C LYS A 272 -3.27 -18.71 -7.11
N VAL A 273 -2.06 -19.21 -7.23
CA VAL A 273 -1.17 -19.49 -6.10
C VAL A 273 0.19 -18.88 -6.36
N HIS A 274 0.83 -18.38 -5.30
CA HIS A 274 2.20 -17.90 -5.35
C HIS A 274 2.93 -18.32 -4.06
N PRO A 275 4.18 -18.84 -4.13
CA PRO A 275 4.86 -19.43 -2.96
C PRO A 275 5.11 -18.44 -1.81
N ALA A 276 5.20 -17.15 -2.08
CA ALA A 276 5.41 -16.13 -1.05
C ALA A 276 4.13 -15.75 -0.29
N PHE A 277 2.93 -16.06 -0.83
CA PHE A 277 1.65 -15.70 -0.21
C PHE A 277 1.02 -16.88 0.51
N PRO A 278 0.21 -16.63 1.56
CA PRO A 278 -0.59 -17.68 2.18
C PRO A 278 -1.58 -18.29 1.19
N ALA A 279 -1.90 -19.56 1.37
CA ALA A 279 -2.90 -20.24 0.55
C ALA A 279 -4.25 -19.52 0.61
N GLY A 280 -4.88 -19.31 -0.55
CA GLY A 280 -6.19 -18.64 -0.65
C GLY A 280 -6.14 -17.12 -0.51
N PHE A 281 -4.99 -16.49 -0.63
CA PHE A 281 -4.87 -15.03 -0.53
C PHE A 281 -5.56 -14.31 -1.71
N PHE A 282 -5.49 -14.85 -2.91
CA PHE A 282 -6.05 -14.21 -4.11
C PHE A 282 -7.54 -14.51 -4.24
N THR A 283 -8.35 -13.45 -4.17
CA THR A 283 -9.80 -13.58 -3.95
C THR A 283 -10.61 -12.60 -4.80
N LEU A 284 -11.90 -12.94 -4.95
CA LEU A 284 -12.96 -12.10 -5.51
C LEU A 284 -13.95 -11.81 -4.38
N CYS A 285 -13.69 -10.79 -3.55
CA CYS A 285 -14.52 -10.48 -2.39
C CYS A 285 -15.73 -9.62 -2.78
N PRO A 286 -16.99 -10.10 -2.70
CA PRO A 286 -18.16 -9.27 -2.88
C PRO A 286 -18.35 -8.37 -1.65
N ALA A 287 -18.00 -7.10 -1.78
CA ALA A 287 -18.02 -6.13 -0.68
C ALA A 287 -19.36 -5.38 -0.57
N VAL A 288 -20.04 -5.17 -1.70
CA VAL A 288 -21.32 -4.43 -1.77
C VAL A 288 -22.30 -5.16 -2.67
N LEU A 289 -23.55 -5.27 -2.22
CA LEU A 289 -24.69 -5.65 -3.04
C LEU A 289 -25.86 -4.75 -2.69
N HIS A 290 -26.31 -3.95 -3.65
CA HIS A 290 -27.43 -3.04 -3.51
C HIS A 290 -28.37 -3.17 -4.70
N GLY A 291 -29.68 -3.09 -4.47
CA GLY A 291 -30.66 -3.08 -5.56
C GLY A 291 -32.02 -2.60 -5.11
N ASP A 292 -32.62 -1.72 -5.90
CA ASP A 292 -33.94 -1.16 -5.68
C ASP A 292 -34.60 -0.72 -7.02
N ALA A 293 -35.75 -0.09 -6.93
CA ALA A 293 -36.49 0.51 -8.04
C ALA A 293 -36.49 2.05 -7.95
N GLY A 294 -35.37 2.65 -7.48
CA GLY A 294 -35.25 4.08 -7.22
C GLY A 294 -35.92 4.54 -5.92
N VAL A 295 -36.51 3.61 -5.16
CA VAL A 295 -37.11 3.84 -3.83
C VAL A 295 -36.75 2.66 -2.91
N PRO A 296 -36.39 2.91 -1.65
CA PRO A 296 -36.00 1.87 -0.69
C PRO A 296 -37.24 1.14 -0.12
N SER A 297 -37.99 0.45 -0.97
CA SER A 297 -39.23 -0.22 -0.60
C SER A 297 -39.26 -1.64 -1.16
N VAL A 298 -39.61 -2.62 -0.30
CA VAL A 298 -39.80 -4.02 -0.66
C VAL A 298 -41.07 -4.30 -1.48
N GLY A 299 -41.89 -3.28 -1.68
CA GLY A 299 -43.14 -3.37 -2.46
C GLY A 299 -42.93 -3.46 -3.98
N TYR A 300 -41.65 -3.34 -4.47
CA TYR A 300 -41.33 -3.33 -5.90
C TYR A 300 -40.37 -4.44 -6.25
N LEU A 301 -40.40 -4.88 -7.51
CA LEU A 301 -39.28 -5.59 -8.14
C LEU A 301 -38.21 -4.55 -8.50
N ALA A 302 -36.97 -4.78 -8.09
CA ALA A 302 -35.86 -3.88 -8.41
C ALA A 302 -35.57 -3.88 -9.92
N ASP A 303 -35.39 -2.69 -10.51
CA ASP A 303 -35.01 -2.54 -11.93
C ASP A 303 -33.49 -2.37 -12.11
N ARG A 304 -32.76 -2.16 -11.03
CA ARG A 304 -31.31 -2.05 -11.03
C ARG A 304 -30.71 -2.70 -9.77
N ALA A 305 -29.60 -3.37 -9.95
CA ALA A 305 -28.75 -3.80 -8.86
C ALA A 305 -27.28 -3.49 -9.17
N THR A 306 -26.50 -3.20 -8.15
CA THR A 306 -25.05 -2.97 -8.24
C THR A 306 -24.33 -3.92 -7.29
N ILE A 307 -23.20 -4.47 -7.77
CA ILE A 307 -22.32 -5.34 -6.99
C ILE A 307 -20.94 -4.70 -7.01
N GLY A 308 -20.31 -4.52 -5.84
CA GLY A 308 -18.93 -4.06 -5.72
C GLY A 308 -18.05 -5.22 -5.25
N TYR A 309 -16.94 -5.43 -5.94
CA TYR A 309 -15.92 -6.42 -5.63
C TYR A 309 -14.58 -5.78 -5.34
N LEU A 310 -13.90 -6.30 -4.33
CA LEU A 310 -12.46 -6.12 -4.14
C LEU A 310 -11.76 -7.37 -4.70
N VAL A 311 -10.83 -7.17 -5.64
CA VAL A 311 -10.14 -8.25 -6.33
C VAL A 311 -8.66 -8.22 -5.99
N TRP A 312 -8.12 -9.32 -5.44
CA TRP A 312 -6.70 -9.54 -5.23
C TRP A 312 -6.19 -10.56 -6.24
N TYR A 313 -5.08 -10.24 -6.94
CA TYR A 313 -4.52 -11.12 -7.97
C TYR A 313 -3.01 -11.28 -7.82
N PRO A 314 -2.46 -12.46 -8.26
CA PRO A 314 -1.07 -12.80 -8.04
C PRO A 314 -0.10 -12.12 -9.01
N PRO A 315 1.17 -11.96 -8.63
CA PRO A 315 2.21 -11.27 -9.42
C PRO A 315 2.45 -11.85 -10.81
N GLN A 316 2.27 -13.15 -11.00
CA GLN A 316 2.45 -13.79 -12.30
C GLN A 316 1.34 -13.48 -13.32
N ASN A 317 0.29 -12.75 -12.92
CA ASN A 317 -0.79 -12.35 -13.82
C ASN A 317 -0.82 -10.84 -14.01
N THR A 318 -1.16 -10.42 -15.20
CA THR A 318 -1.47 -9.01 -15.49
C THR A 318 -2.90 -8.67 -15.09
N ALA A 319 -3.17 -7.43 -14.77
CA ALA A 319 -4.53 -6.93 -14.52
C ALA A 319 -5.46 -7.21 -15.71
N ALA A 320 -4.96 -7.13 -16.95
CA ALA A 320 -5.72 -7.38 -18.16
C ALA A 320 -6.18 -8.84 -18.27
N GLU A 321 -5.32 -9.80 -17.95
CA GLU A 321 -5.65 -11.22 -17.93
C GLU A 321 -6.74 -11.53 -16.90
N ILE A 322 -6.59 -11.00 -15.70
CA ILE A 322 -7.55 -11.18 -14.60
C ILE A 322 -8.92 -10.58 -14.95
N ARG A 323 -8.94 -9.37 -15.51
CA ARG A 323 -10.18 -8.74 -15.99
C ARG A 323 -10.87 -9.57 -17.06
N ALA A 324 -10.12 -10.05 -18.06
CA ALA A 324 -10.65 -10.88 -19.11
C ALA A 324 -11.26 -12.20 -18.59
N GLU A 325 -10.63 -12.81 -17.59
CA GLU A 325 -11.12 -14.04 -16.95
C GLU A 325 -12.46 -13.79 -16.21
N ILE A 326 -12.55 -12.70 -15.45
CA ILE A 326 -13.77 -12.29 -14.74
C ILE A 326 -14.89 -11.94 -15.74
N GLU A 327 -14.59 -11.15 -16.79
CA GLU A 327 -15.55 -10.80 -17.84
C GLU A 327 -16.09 -12.04 -18.56
N ALA A 328 -15.22 -13.01 -18.84
CA ALA A 328 -15.62 -14.27 -19.46
C ALA A 328 -16.56 -15.07 -18.55
N GLN A 329 -16.33 -15.08 -17.24
CA GLN A 329 -17.20 -15.78 -16.29
C GLN A 329 -18.57 -15.10 -16.19
N VAL A 330 -18.62 -13.77 -16.07
CA VAL A 330 -19.88 -13.01 -16.04
C VAL A 330 -20.66 -13.22 -17.34
N ARG A 331 -19.99 -13.20 -18.48
CA ARG A 331 -20.62 -13.45 -19.78
C ARG A 331 -21.22 -14.85 -19.86
N ARG A 332 -20.48 -15.90 -19.44
CA ARG A 332 -21.01 -17.27 -19.40
C ARG A 332 -22.28 -17.37 -18.54
N ALA A 333 -22.29 -16.71 -17.38
CA ALA A 333 -23.49 -16.68 -16.52
C ALA A 333 -24.67 -15.96 -17.21
N ALA A 334 -24.40 -14.85 -17.87
CA ALA A 334 -25.41 -14.07 -18.57
C ALA A 334 -26.02 -14.85 -19.75
N GLU A 335 -25.23 -15.63 -20.49
CA GLU A 335 -25.69 -16.47 -21.59
C GLU A 335 -26.68 -17.55 -21.16
N MET A 336 -26.62 -18.01 -19.91
CA MET A 336 -27.52 -19.01 -19.36
C MET A 336 -28.87 -18.45 -18.89
N ASP A 337 -28.99 -17.14 -18.72
CA ASP A 337 -30.23 -16.48 -18.26
C ASP A 337 -30.91 -15.74 -19.43
N PRO A 338 -32.21 -15.99 -19.71
CA PRO A 338 -32.91 -15.37 -20.85
C PRO A 338 -32.96 -13.84 -20.80
N TRP A 339 -32.97 -13.23 -19.62
CA TRP A 339 -32.96 -11.78 -19.46
C TRP A 339 -31.56 -11.20 -19.62
N LEU A 340 -30.57 -11.76 -18.89
CA LEU A 340 -29.20 -11.27 -18.90
C LEU A 340 -28.54 -11.42 -20.29
N ARG A 341 -28.98 -12.39 -21.09
CA ARG A 341 -28.54 -12.54 -22.48
C ARG A 341 -28.89 -11.33 -23.35
N GLN A 342 -30.05 -10.71 -23.08
CA GLN A 342 -30.53 -9.53 -23.80
C GLN A 342 -30.10 -8.22 -23.10
N HIS A 343 -29.80 -8.28 -21.81
CA HIS A 343 -29.41 -7.16 -20.95
C HIS A 343 -28.17 -7.57 -20.15
N PRO A 344 -27.00 -7.71 -20.81
CA PRO A 344 -25.80 -8.20 -20.16
C PRO A 344 -25.34 -7.27 -19.04
N PRO A 345 -24.81 -7.80 -17.95
CA PRO A 345 -24.21 -6.98 -16.90
C PRO A 345 -23.11 -6.07 -17.43
N VAL A 346 -23.07 -4.84 -16.94
CA VAL A 346 -22.03 -3.85 -17.30
C VAL A 346 -20.98 -3.83 -16.22
N LEU A 347 -19.74 -4.14 -16.60
CA LEU A 347 -18.58 -4.12 -15.69
C LEU A 347 -17.84 -2.80 -15.82
N ARG A 348 -17.53 -2.19 -14.68
CA ARG A 348 -16.68 -1.01 -14.58
C ARG A 348 -15.52 -1.30 -13.64
N TRP A 349 -14.33 -1.05 -14.13
CA TRP A 349 -13.08 -1.23 -13.40
C TRP A 349 -12.66 0.09 -12.80
N ASP A 350 -12.43 0.07 -11.50
CA ASP A 350 -12.04 1.22 -10.73
C ASP A 350 -10.80 0.85 -9.94
N SER A 351 -9.92 1.83 -9.69
CA SER A 351 -8.61 1.61 -9.09
C SER A 351 -7.80 0.49 -9.77
N ASN A 352 -6.50 0.55 -9.77
CA ASN A 352 -5.64 -0.52 -10.26
C ASN A 352 -4.26 -0.40 -9.63
N TRP A 353 -4.06 -1.14 -8.55
CA TRP A 353 -2.75 -1.36 -8.00
C TRP A 353 -2.06 -2.46 -8.78
N PRO A 354 -0.96 -2.16 -9.48
CA PRO A 354 -0.16 -3.19 -10.13
C PRO A 354 0.48 -4.11 -9.09
N VAL A 355 0.98 -5.23 -9.55
CA VAL A 355 1.83 -6.11 -8.75
C VAL A 355 3.23 -5.53 -8.59
N SER A 356 3.94 -5.91 -7.53
CA SER A 356 5.40 -5.80 -7.43
C SER A 356 5.99 -7.21 -7.27
N ASP A 357 7.10 -7.48 -7.97
CA ASP A 357 7.68 -8.83 -8.01
C ASP A 357 9.19 -8.76 -8.27
N THR A 358 9.94 -8.28 -7.29
CA THR A 358 11.40 -8.31 -7.33
C THR A 358 11.92 -9.67 -6.88
N ASP A 359 12.81 -10.29 -7.66
CA ASP A 359 13.44 -11.57 -7.35
C ASP A 359 14.03 -11.56 -5.91
N PRO A 360 13.66 -12.49 -5.03
CA PRO A 360 14.24 -12.60 -3.70
C PRO A 360 15.78 -12.71 -3.67
N GLU A 361 16.39 -13.20 -4.76
CA GLU A 361 17.85 -13.26 -4.91
C GLU A 361 18.46 -11.97 -5.49
N HIS A 362 17.64 -10.97 -5.85
CA HIS A 362 18.14 -9.69 -6.32
C HIS A 362 19.10 -9.05 -5.29
N PRO A 363 20.23 -8.44 -5.70
CA PRO A 363 21.23 -7.90 -4.76
C PRO A 363 20.66 -6.88 -3.76
N LEU A 364 19.65 -6.10 -4.13
CA LEU A 364 18.98 -5.16 -3.21
C LEU A 364 18.26 -5.92 -2.08
N VAL A 365 17.48 -6.96 -2.41
CA VAL A 365 16.78 -7.81 -1.44
C VAL A 365 17.78 -8.46 -0.50
N ARG A 366 18.82 -9.09 -1.04
CA ARG A 366 19.87 -9.77 -0.25
C ARG A 366 20.65 -8.80 0.64
N SER A 367 20.84 -7.55 0.18
CA SER A 367 21.45 -6.48 0.99
C SER A 367 20.62 -6.19 2.24
N LEU A 368 19.31 -6.08 2.08
CA LEU A 368 18.38 -5.77 3.16
C LEU A 368 18.20 -6.97 4.11
N VAL A 369 18.09 -8.19 3.57
CA VAL A 369 18.04 -9.43 4.37
C VAL A 369 19.28 -9.57 5.28
N ARG A 370 20.48 -9.34 4.72
CA ARG A 370 21.72 -9.36 5.49
C ARG A 370 21.77 -8.26 6.55
N ALA A 371 21.39 -7.04 6.18
CA ALA A 371 21.35 -5.92 7.12
C ALA A 371 20.39 -6.19 8.29
N ARG A 372 19.22 -6.79 7.99
CA ARG A 372 18.27 -7.24 9.02
C ARG A 372 18.87 -8.30 9.94
N ALA A 373 19.51 -9.32 9.36
CA ALA A 373 20.14 -10.37 10.14
C ALA A 373 21.28 -9.85 11.04
N ASP A 374 22.02 -8.84 10.61
CA ASP A 374 23.06 -8.18 11.41
C ASP A 374 22.50 -7.44 12.64
N VAL A 375 21.23 -6.98 12.60
CA VAL A 375 20.61 -6.22 13.69
C VAL A 375 19.74 -7.11 14.56
N LEU A 376 18.92 -7.97 13.96
CA LEU A 376 17.90 -8.77 14.67
C LEU A 376 18.22 -10.26 14.75
N GLY A 377 19.27 -10.71 14.09
CA GLY A 377 19.55 -12.14 13.91
C GLY A 377 18.72 -12.77 12.79
N ALA A 378 18.97 -14.04 12.54
CA ALA A 378 18.21 -14.82 11.55
C ALA A 378 16.74 -15.00 12.02
N PRO A 379 15.79 -15.14 11.08
CA PRO A 379 14.43 -15.49 11.43
C PRO A 379 14.36 -16.80 12.22
N PRO A 380 13.29 -17.01 13.02
CA PRO A 380 13.06 -18.29 13.69
C PRO A 380 13.09 -19.49 12.72
N ALA A 381 13.51 -20.64 13.20
CA ALA A 381 13.58 -21.86 12.38
C ALA A 381 12.20 -22.16 11.74
N GLY A 382 12.22 -22.44 10.44
CA GLY A 382 11.02 -22.72 9.64
C GLY A 382 10.37 -21.48 8.98
N LEU A 383 10.88 -20.28 9.24
CA LEU A 383 10.48 -19.07 8.50
C LEU A 383 11.53 -18.69 7.47
N ALA A 384 11.09 -18.22 6.30
CA ALA A 384 11.97 -17.72 5.26
C ALA A 384 12.52 -16.32 5.60
N ASP A 385 13.64 -15.95 4.97
CA ASP A 385 14.25 -14.61 5.10
C ASP A 385 13.37 -13.50 4.52
N THR A 386 12.46 -13.86 3.59
CA THR A 386 11.54 -12.96 2.92
C THR A 386 10.12 -13.49 2.98
N ALA A 387 9.14 -12.60 2.92
CA ALA A 387 7.72 -12.95 2.76
C ALA A 387 7.04 -11.96 1.80
N ALA A 388 5.85 -12.28 1.33
CA ALA A 388 5.05 -11.33 0.57
C ALA A 388 4.54 -10.20 1.47
N PHE A 389 4.36 -9.02 0.88
CA PHE A 389 3.56 -7.96 1.45
C PHE A 389 2.07 -8.25 1.16
N ASN A 390 1.30 -8.44 2.22
CA ASN A 390 -0.10 -8.85 2.11
C ASN A 390 -1.04 -7.66 1.80
N ALA A 391 -0.55 -6.71 1.02
CA ALA A 391 -1.27 -5.55 0.50
C ALA A 391 -0.65 -5.10 -0.82
N CYS A 392 -1.08 -3.96 -1.33
CA CYS A 392 -0.47 -3.22 -2.43
C CYS A 392 0.15 -1.93 -1.89
N CYS A 393 1.14 -1.37 -2.57
CA CYS A 393 1.79 -0.13 -2.21
C CYS A 393 2.55 0.50 -3.40
N ASP A 394 3.20 1.60 -3.18
CA ASP A 394 3.97 2.36 -4.18
C ASP A 394 5.13 1.59 -4.85
N ALA A 395 5.56 0.45 -4.28
CA ALA A 395 6.59 -0.41 -4.87
C ALA A 395 6.25 -0.80 -6.33
N ALA A 396 4.98 -1.07 -6.60
CA ALA A 396 4.51 -1.43 -7.93
C ALA A 396 4.74 -0.31 -8.97
N PHE A 397 4.57 0.96 -8.59
CA PHE A 397 4.78 2.10 -9.50
C PHE A 397 6.28 2.39 -9.71
N ILE A 398 7.10 2.12 -8.71
CA ILE A 398 8.56 2.17 -8.82
C ILE A 398 9.04 1.10 -9.80
N GLU A 399 8.54 -0.14 -9.69
CA GLU A 399 8.87 -1.24 -10.61
C GLU A 399 8.39 -1.00 -12.04
N GLN A 400 7.27 -0.31 -12.25
CA GLN A 400 6.84 0.12 -13.59
C GLN A 400 7.83 1.07 -14.29
N LYS A 401 8.70 1.74 -13.53
CA LYS A 401 9.82 2.53 -14.07
C LYS A 401 11.08 1.70 -14.30
N GLY A 402 11.02 0.38 -14.12
CA GLY A 402 12.16 -0.52 -14.27
C GLY A 402 13.13 -0.48 -13.09
N ILE A 403 12.71 0.03 -11.94
CA ILE A 403 13.50 0.12 -10.71
C ILE A 403 13.11 -1.05 -9.81
N PRO A 404 13.98 -2.04 -9.57
CA PRO A 404 13.69 -3.12 -8.62
C PRO A 404 13.43 -2.55 -7.24
N SER A 405 12.35 -3.00 -6.58
CA SER A 405 11.92 -2.44 -5.31
C SER A 405 11.68 -3.52 -4.24
N VAL A 406 11.80 -3.12 -2.97
CA VAL A 406 11.58 -3.97 -1.80
C VAL A 406 10.74 -3.20 -0.80
N ILE A 407 9.78 -3.86 -0.19
CA ILE A 407 8.94 -3.29 0.84
C ILE A 407 9.53 -3.66 2.20
N PHE A 408 9.76 -2.66 3.07
CA PHE A 408 10.41 -2.88 4.37
C PHE A 408 10.24 -1.69 5.30
N GLY A 409 9.56 -1.86 6.42
CA GLY A 409 9.44 -0.82 7.44
C GLY A 409 8.84 -1.32 8.75
N PRO A 410 8.88 -0.48 9.80
CA PRO A 410 8.34 -0.80 11.10
C PRO A 410 6.82 -0.78 11.12
N GLY A 411 6.24 -1.55 12.02
CA GLY A 411 4.80 -1.62 12.22
C GLY A 411 4.17 -2.88 11.62
N ASP A 412 2.94 -3.10 12.04
CA ASP A 412 2.14 -4.27 11.66
C ASP A 412 0.93 -3.82 10.86
N LEU A 413 0.84 -4.26 9.60
CA LEU A 413 -0.26 -3.92 8.69
C LEU A 413 -1.65 -4.22 9.30
N ARG A 414 -1.76 -5.19 10.22
CA ARG A 414 -3.03 -5.49 10.92
C ARG A 414 -3.47 -4.37 11.86
N CYS A 415 -2.58 -3.44 12.21
CA CYS A 415 -2.89 -2.25 12.99
C CYS A 415 -3.24 -1.04 12.11
N ALA A 416 -2.89 -1.08 10.81
CA ALA A 416 -3.22 -0.02 9.86
C ALA A 416 -4.73 0.12 9.69
N HIS A 417 -5.20 1.32 9.34
CA HIS A 417 -6.62 1.64 9.09
C HIS A 417 -7.57 1.24 10.23
N SER A 418 -7.07 1.14 11.46
CA SER A 418 -7.84 0.69 12.63
C SER A 418 -7.84 1.72 13.76
N MET A 419 -8.80 1.58 14.68
CA MET A 419 -8.79 2.35 15.92
C MET A 419 -7.56 1.98 16.77
N ASN A 420 -6.96 2.99 17.41
CA ASN A 420 -5.79 2.83 18.26
C ASN A 420 -4.58 2.26 17.50
N GLU A 421 -4.43 2.60 16.23
CA GLU A 421 -3.23 2.34 15.46
C GLU A 421 -1.99 2.76 16.25
N PHE A 422 -0.93 1.94 16.22
CA PHE A 422 0.31 2.21 16.94
C PHE A 422 1.51 1.57 16.24
N VAL A 423 2.70 2.10 16.51
CA VAL A 423 3.97 1.49 16.16
C VAL A 423 4.84 1.27 17.40
N ASN A 424 5.60 0.18 17.44
CA ASN A 424 6.62 -0.04 18.47
C ASN A 424 7.84 0.85 18.18
N LEU A 425 8.22 1.70 19.11
CA LEU A 425 9.34 2.61 18.93
C LEU A 425 10.69 1.89 18.76
N SER A 426 10.85 0.71 19.35
CA SER A 426 12.04 -0.14 19.13
C SER A 426 12.16 -0.59 17.66
N GLU A 427 11.03 -0.94 17.00
CA GLU A 427 11.06 -1.31 15.59
C GLU A 427 11.46 -0.14 14.69
N VAL A 428 11.05 1.10 15.02
CA VAL A 428 11.46 2.32 14.29
C VAL A 428 12.97 2.51 14.36
N ALA A 429 13.57 2.33 15.54
CA ALA A 429 15.02 2.42 15.73
C ALA A 429 15.77 1.30 15.00
N ASP A 430 15.28 0.07 15.09
CA ASP A 430 15.90 -1.09 14.43
C ASP A 430 15.78 -0.99 12.91
N ALA A 431 14.65 -0.51 12.38
CA ALA A 431 14.48 -0.22 10.95
C ALA A 431 15.51 0.81 10.47
N ALA A 432 15.75 1.87 11.23
CA ALA A 432 16.76 2.87 10.87
C ALA A 432 18.18 2.25 10.82
N ARG A 433 18.54 1.36 11.77
CA ARG A 433 19.82 0.62 11.76
C ARG A 433 19.95 -0.27 10.53
N ILE A 434 18.88 -0.98 10.19
CA ILE A 434 18.84 -1.88 9.03
C ILE A 434 18.94 -1.08 7.73
N LEU A 435 18.18 0.00 7.59
CA LEU A 435 18.19 0.85 6.40
C LEU A 435 19.56 1.52 6.19
N ALA A 436 20.21 2.01 7.24
CA ALA A 436 21.56 2.57 7.15
C ALA A 436 22.60 1.55 6.65
N ARG A 437 22.56 0.33 7.20
CA ARG A 437 23.44 -0.78 6.77
C ARG A 437 23.14 -1.23 5.34
N SER A 438 21.85 -1.31 4.98
CA SER A 438 21.43 -1.69 3.63
C SER A 438 21.86 -0.64 2.60
N ALA A 439 21.67 0.64 2.90
CA ALA A 439 22.13 1.73 2.04
C ALA A 439 23.66 1.70 1.83
N ALA A 440 24.44 1.47 2.89
CA ALA A 440 25.90 1.34 2.78
C ALA A 440 26.32 0.13 1.93
N ARG A 441 25.62 -1.01 2.05
CA ARG A 441 25.87 -2.23 1.23
C ARG A 441 25.51 -2.01 -0.23
N TRP A 442 24.36 -1.40 -0.49
CA TRP A 442 23.87 -1.17 -1.86
C TRP A 442 24.64 -0.07 -2.57
N CYS A 443 24.75 1.11 -1.96
CA CYS A 443 25.39 2.27 -2.57
C CYS A 443 26.92 2.18 -2.57
N GLY A 444 27.50 1.35 -1.70
CA GLY A 444 28.93 1.30 -1.44
C GLY A 444 29.41 2.49 -0.60
N VAL A 445 30.52 2.30 0.08
CA VAL A 445 31.17 3.32 0.93
C VAL A 445 32.45 3.82 0.24
N ALA A 446 32.67 5.15 0.22
CA ALA A 446 33.77 5.81 -0.43
C ALA A 446 35.07 5.75 0.42
#